data_7be52216afa6ac598c9527c1556d69d0
#
_entry.id   7be52216afa6ac598c9527c1556d69d0
#
_cell.length_a   1.000
_cell.length_b   1.000
_cell.length_c   1.000
_cell.angle_alpha   90.00
_cell.angle_beta   90.00
_cell.angle_gamma   90.00
#
_symmetry.space_group_name_H-M   'P 1'
#
loop_
_entity.id
_entity.type
_entity.pdbx_description
1 polymer ?
#
loop_
_entity_poly.entity_id
_entity_poly.type
_entity_poly.pdbx_seq_one_letter_code
_entity_poly.pdbx_strand_id
1 'polypeptide(L)'
;MATIGKNILENLTTGMYADSKVIYREYVQNACDQIDKAVELGIIDREQAEVFISIKEDERFISVEDNATGVKEADFVAQLGDIANSDKKVGVDKGFRGIGRLCGLAYCKTLVFSTSYKGETKGSKMVFDAKKMREMLSSPVKYTVDDIMGAIVSTETFPEEQEKHYFKVEMIDINHENTDLLDKQLVSDYLSFVAPVPYVNSFHHRDAIYEHAASLHFKIDEYNVEVNGNPLFKKYQNRLYDITNATNKVKKAYDEISSVAFKDFVDSNGQLLAWMWYGVSRFEKAIPKAANPMCGLRVRQGNIQIGDNTTVAKFFKEERGNSYFVGEIFAVSKGLIPNSQRDNFNETVERVEFETQLKKFFYDTLHKLYYMASATRNYGKRNKK
;
A
#
# COMPACT_ATOMS: atom_id res chain seq x y z
N MET A 1 -5.95 -33.73 -19.96
CA MET A 1 -5.81 -32.75 -18.88
C MET A 1 -6.08 -31.35 -19.42
N ALA A 2 -6.78 -30.49 -18.68
CA ALA A 2 -6.92 -29.09 -19.06
C ALA A 2 -5.55 -28.41 -18.84
N THR A 3 -5.07 -27.65 -19.82
CA THR A 3 -3.80 -26.91 -19.74
C THR A 3 -4.08 -25.42 -19.58
N ILE A 4 -3.32 -24.75 -18.72
CA ILE A 4 -3.37 -23.31 -18.51
C ILE A 4 -2.45 -22.65 -19.53
N GLY A 5 -3.00 -21.82 -20.42
CA GLY A 5 -2.24 -21.14 -21.47
C GLY A 5 -1.46 -19.92 -20.93
N LYS A 6 -0.43 -19.50 -21.67
CA LYS A 6 0.53 -18.45 -21.33
C LYS A 6 -0.08 -17.08 -20.99
N ASN A 7 -1.24 -16.74 -21.58
CA ASN A 7 -1.87 -15.43 -21.38
C ASN A 7 -2.28 -15.16 -19.92
N ILE A 8 -2.39 -16.19 -19.09
CA ILE A 8 -2.66 -15.97 -17.67
C ILE A 8 -1.46 -15.33 -16.95
N LEU A 9 -0.23 -15.67 -17.35
CA LEU A 9 0.97 -15.03 -16.80
C LEU A 9 1.04 -13.55 -17.16
N GLU A 10 0.63 -13.18 -18.39
CA GLU A 10 0.53 -11.77 -18.78
C GLU A 10 -0.44 -11.01 -17.88
N ASN A 11 -1.62 -11.56 -17.64
CA ASN A 11 -2.62 -10.96 -16.75
C ASN A 11 -2.15 -10.87 -15.30
N LEU A 12 -1.33 -11.83 -14.82
CA LEU A 12 -0.82 -11.86 -13.45
C LEU A 12 0.41 -10.97 -13.26
N THR A 13 1.05 -10.51 -14.31
CA THR A 13 2.25 -9.67 -14.28
C THR A 13 1.98 -8.27 -14.81
N THR A 14 1.96 -8.09 -16.12
CA THR A 14 1.86 -6.78 -16.79
C THR A 14 0.44 -6.20 -16.81
N GLY A 15 -0.59 -7.05 -16.86
CA GLY A 15 -1.99 -6.63 -16.98
C GLY A 15 -2.69 -6.28 -15.65
N MET A 16 -2.08 -6.57 -14.51
CA MET A 16 -2.77 -6.48 -13.22
C MET A 16 -2.86 -5.06 -12.68
N TYR A 17 -1.85 -4.23 -12.86
CA TYR A 17 -1.73 -2.92 -12.21
C TYR A 17 -1.52 -1.79 -13.20
N ALA A 18 -2.31 -0.71 -13.06
CA ALA A 18 -2.18 0.50 -13.87
C ALA A 18 -1.01 1.41 -13.42
N ASP A 19 -0.60 1.33 -12.15
CA ASP A 19 0.50 2.11 -11.56
C ASP A 19 1.66 1.16 -11.22
N SER A 20 2.81 1.37 -11.85
CA SER A 20 4.03 0.56 -11.63
C SER A 20 4.47 0.53 -10.16
N LYS A 21 4.28 1.62 -9.40
CA LYS A 21 4.67 1.74 -7.99
C LYS A 21 3.94 0.77 -7.05
N VAL A 22 2.89 0.11 -7.54
CA VAL A 22 2.20 -0.95 -6.78
C VAL A 22 3.13 -2.09 -6.38
N ILE A 23 4.22 -2.36 -7.14
CA ILE A 23 5.22 -3.37 -6.76
C ILE A 23 5.80 -3.12 -5.36
N TYR A 24 6.08 -1.86 -5.01
CA TYR A 24 6.58 -1.51 -3.69
C TYR A 24 5.54 -1.81 -2.60
N ARG A 25 4.26 -1.51 -2.86
CA ARG A 25 3.17 -1.85 -1.93
C ARG A 25 3.09 -3.36 -1.69
N GLU A 26 3.15 -4.15 -2.76
CA GLU A 26 3.05 -5.62 -2.67
C GLU A 26 4.24 -6.22 -1.89
N TYR A 27 5.46 -5.75 -2.14
CA TYR A 27 6.62 -6.27 -1.43
C TYR A 27 6.68 -5.81 0.03
N VAL A 28 6.37 -4.55 0.33
CA VAL A 28 6.25 -4.05 1.71
C VAL A 28 5.16 -4.82 2.46
N GLN A 29 4.01 -5.08 1.83
CA GLN A 29 2.94 -5.86 2.43
C GLN A 29 3.37 -7.29 2.76
N ASN A 30 4.06 -7.96 1.84
CA ASN A 30 4.59 -9.29 2.09
C ASN A 30 5.62 -9.30 3.23
N ALA A 31 6.49 -8.30 3.28
CA ALA A 31 7.44 -8.11 4.37
C ALA A 31 6.73 -7.92 5.72
N CYS A 32 5.69 -7.07 5.78
CA CYS A 32 4.91 -6.86 7.00
C CYS A 32 4.24 -8.14 7.51
N ASP A 33 3.67 -8.97 6.61
CA ASP A 33 3.11 -10.27 6.97
C ASP A 33 4.17 -11.22 7.57
N GLN A 34 5.39 -11.22 7.01
CA GLN A 34 6.48 -12.04 7.55
C GLN A 34 7.01 -11.49 8.87
N ILE A 35 7.05 -10.18 9.05
CA ILE A 35 7.40 -9.53 10.33
C ILE A 35 6.40 -9.93 11.41
N ASP A 36 5.09 -9.87 11.14
CA ASP A 36 4.08 -10.30 12.11
C ASP A 36 4.31 -11.75 12.56
N LYS A 37 4.58 -12.63 11.59
CA LYS A 37 4.90 -14.04 11.85
C LYS A 37 6.21 -14.22 12.64
N ALA A 38 7.24 -13.44 12.32
CA ALA A 38 8.53 -13.51 13.01
C ALA A 38 8.41 -13.07 14.47
N VAL A 39 7.63 -12.03 14.74
CA VAL A 39 7.34 -11.54 16.09
C VAL A 39 6.50 -12.58 16.87
N GLU A 40 5.48 -13.17 16.25
CA GLU A 40 4.66 -14.24 16.86
C GLU A 40 5.50 -15.47 17.23
N LEU A 41 6.48 -15.82 16.39
CA LEU A 41 7.41 -16.95 16.64
C LEU A 41 8.56 -16.59 17.60
N GLY A 42 8.68 -15.33 18.04
CA GLY A 42 9.78 -14.88 18.89
C GLY A 42 11.16 -14.89 18.22
N ILE A 43 11.20 -14.79 16.89
CA ILE A 43 12.46 -14.73 16.11
C ILE A 43 13.09 -13.35 16.21
N ILE A 44 12.24 -12.29 16.24
CA ILE A 44 12.64 -10.90 16.31
C ILE A 44 11.64 -10.11 17.15
N ASP A 45 12.10 -9.08 17.84
CA ASP A 45 11.24 -8.11 18.51
C ASP A 45 10.67 -7.10 17.51
N ARG A 46 9.45 -6.61 17.76
CA ARG A 46 8.75 -5.68 16.86
C ARG A 46 9.57 -4.40 16.58
N GLU A 47 10.27 -3.89 17.57
CA GLU A 47 11.09 -2.69 17.50
C GLU A 47 12.34 -2.86 16.62
N GLN A 48 12.79 -4.09 16.44
CA GLN A 48 13.95 -4.46 15.62
C GLN A 48 13.57 -4.90 14.21
N ALA A 49 12.27 -5.12 13.98
CA ALA A 49 11.78 -5.55 12.69
C ALA A 49 11.73 -4.38 11.70
N GLU A 50 12.33 -4.56 10.52
CA GLU A 50 12.53 -3.50 9.54
C GLU A 50 12.32 -4.02 8.11
N VAL A 51 11.88 -3.10 7.24
CA VAL A 51 11.81 -3.30 5.79
C VAL A 51 12.73 -2.28 5.12
N PHE A 52 13.73 -2.78 4.41
CA PHE A 52 14.74 -1.98 3.73
C PHE A 52 14.45 -1.92 2.24
N ILE A 53 14.29 -0.71 1.69
CA ILE A 53 14.13 -0.49 0.26
C ILE A 53 15.38 0.23 -0.25
N SER A 54 16.09 -0.38 -1.19
CA SER A 54 17.23 0.25 -1.86
C SER A 54 16.92 0.50 -3.32
N ILE A 55 17.13 1.73 -3.75
CA ILE A 55 16.94 2.18 -5.14
C ILE A 55 18.26 2.75 -5.62
N LYS A 56 18.82 2.17 -6.67
CA LYS A 56 20.06 2.60 -7.32
C LYS A 56 19.75 2.96 -8.77
N GLU A 57 19.54 4.25 -9.02
CA GLU A 57 19.08 4.75 -10.32
C GLU A 57 20.08 4.44 -11.45
N ASP A 58 21.37 4.69 -11.21
CA ASP A 58 22.44 4.47 -12.21
C ASP A 58 22.60 2.99 -12.58
N GLU A 59 22.36 2.08 -11.62
CA GLU A 59 22.41 0.63 -11.82
C GLU A 59 21.07 0.07 -12.33
N ARG A 60 20.03 0.88 -12.41
CA ARG A 60 18.64 0.48 -12.69
C ARG A 60 18.19 -0.68 -11.81
N PHE A 61 18.52 -0.58 -10.52
CA PHE A 61 18.36 -1.65 -9.53
C PHE A 61 17.44 -1.21 -8.40
N ILE A 62 16.58 -2.15 -7.97
CA ILE A 62 15.71 -2.01 -6.80
C ILE A 62 15.84 -3.28 -5.97
N SER A 63 15.93 -3.13 -4.65
CA SER A 63 15.71 -4.24 -3.72
C SER A 63 14.75 -3.86 -2.60
N VAL A 64 13.99 -4.86 -2.15
CA VAL A 64 13.16 -4.80 -0.94
C VAL A 64 13.53 -6.00 -0.09
N GLU A 65 13.97 -5.75 1.14
CA GLU A 65 14.45 -6.76 2.07
C GLU A 65 13.77 -6.58 3.42
N ASP A 66 13.38 -7.66 4.05
CA ASP A 66 12.93 -7.70 5.45
C ASP A 66 13.85 -8.60 6.28
N ASN A 67 13.98 -8.28 7.55
CA ASN A 67 14.69 -9.09 8.52
C ASN A 67 13.77 -10.02 9.32
N ALA A 68 12.70 -10.50 8.69
CA ALA A 68 11.69 -11.36 9.29
C ALA A 68 12.12 -12.84 9.34
N THR A 69 11.19 -13.77 9.14
CA THR A 69 11.47 -15.21 9.29
C THR A 69 12.46 -15.75 8.25
N GLY A 70 12.45 -15.20 7.03
CA GLY A 70 12.98 -15.89 5.86
C GLY A 70 12.17 -17.16 5.52
N VAL A 71 12.72 -17.98 4.62
CA VAL A 71 12.12 -19.26 4.18
C VAL A 71 13.16 -20.37 4.33
N LYS A 72 12.76 -21.48 4.93
CA LYS A 72 13.65 -22.65 5.09
C LYS A 72 14.06 -23.23 3.74
N GLU A 73 15.29 -23.73 3.65
CA GLU A 73 15.83 -24.37 2.43
C GLU A 73 14.86 -25.46 1.92
N ALA A 74 14.34 -26.31 2.81
CA ALA A 74 13.44 -27.41 2.44
C ALA A 74 12.11 -26.97 1.84
N ASP A 75 11.60 -25.79 2.23
CA ASP A 75 10.28 -25.27 1.84
C ASP A 75 10.38 -24.26 0.68
N PHE A 76 11.60 -23.80 0.36
CA PHE A 76 11.85 -22.65 -0.51
C PHE A 76 11.25 -22.82 -1.91
N VAL A 77 11.55 -23.95 -2.58
CA VAL A 77 11.07 -24.19 -3.95
C VAL A 77 9.55 -24.37 -3.97
N ALA A 78 8.98 -25.08 -3.00
CA ALA A 78 7.54 -25.26 -2.92
C ALA A 78 6.81 -23.92 -2.66
N GLN A 79 7.26 -23.15 -1.67
CA GLN A 79 6.60 -21.88 -1.33
C GLN A 79 6.73 -20.83 -2.42
N LEU A 80 7.84 -20.72 -3.11
CA LEU A 80 8.06 -19.70 -4.14
C LEU A 80 7.69 -20.15 -5.55
N GLY A 81 7.75 -21.46 -5.83
CA GLY A 81 7.35 -22.04 -7.12
C GLY A 81 5.84 -22.16 -7.31
N ASP A 82 5.07 -22.29 -6.22
CA ASP A 82 3.61 -22.37 -6.29
C ASP A 82 2.98 -21.00 -6.61
N ILE A 83 2.61 -20.79 -7.88
CA ILE A 83 1.97 -19.57 -8.36
C ILE A 83 0.49 -19.62 -8.02
N ALA A 84 -0.02 -18.56 -7.39
CA ALA A 84 -1.43 -18.41 -6.99
C ALA A 84 -1.93 -19.46 -5.97
N ASN A 85 -1.06 -20.26 -5.39
CA ASN A 85 -1.36 -21.13 -4.27
C ASN A 85 -0.67 -20.56 -3.01
N SER A 86 -1.43 -20.09 -2.03
CA SER A 86 -0.92 -19.41 -0.86
C SER A 86 -1.55 -19.98 0.39
N ASP A 87 -0.74 -20.34 1.38
CA ASP A 87 -1.18 -20.77 2.71
C ASP A 87 -1.71 -19.61 3.58
N LYS A 88 -1.65 -18.37 3.07
CA LYS A 88 -2.11 -17.18 3.78
C LYS A 88 -3.63 -17.14 3.93
N LYS A 89 -4.10 -16.71 5.10
CA LYS A 89 -5.51 -16.71 5.47
C LYS A 89 -6.20 -15.40 5.08
N VAL A 90 -7.32 -15.52 4.35
CA VAL A 90 -8.20 -14.39 4.00
C VAL A 90 -8.68 -13.67 5.26
N GLY A 91 -8.54 -12.35 5.30
CA GLY A 91 -8.98 -11.51 6.43
C GLY A 91 -8.06 -11.53 7.66
N VAL A 92 -6.93 -12.23 7.60
CA VAL A 92 -5.87 -12.25 8.62
C VAL A 92 -4.59 -11.68 8.04
N ASP A 93 -4.09 -12.31 6.98
CA ASP A 93 -2.87 -11.82 6.30
C ASP A 93 -3.18 -10.64 5.40
N LYS A 94 -2.26 -9.68 5.32
CA LYS A 94 -2.39 -8.47 4.49
C LYS A 94 -2.33 -8.82 3.00
N GLY A 95 -1.58 -9.87 2.63
CA GLY A 95 -1.49 -10.40 1.26
C GLY A 95 -1.76 -11.89 1.21
N PHE A 96 -2.92 -12.33 0.72
CA PHE A 96 -3.34 -13.74 0.80
C PHE A 96 -3.40 -14.51 -0.54
N ARG A 97 -3.13 -13.86 -1.69
CA ARG A 97 -3.34 -14.51 -3.00
C ARG A 97 -2.09 -15.14 -3.63
N GLY A 98 -0.90 -14.88 -3.10
CA GLY A 98 0.35 -15.46 -3.58
C GLY A 98 0.81 -14.99 -4.97
N ILE A 99 0.11 -14.00 -5.57
CA ILE A 99 0.38 -13.50 -6.93
C ILE A 99 1.31 -12.27 -6.90
N GLY A 100 1.14 -11.39 -5.91
CA GLY A 100 1.83 -10.10 -5.83
C GLY A 100 3.36 -10.21 -5.83
N ARG A 101 3.92 -11.33 -5.36
CA ARG A 101 5.38 -11.53 -5.36
C ARG A 101 6.00 -11.54 -6.77
N LEU A 102 5.26 -11.91 -7.81
CA LEU A 102 5.75 -11.96 -9.19
C LEU A 102 5.52 -10.65 -9.96
N CYS A 103 4.90 -9.64 -9.36
CA CYS A 103 4.59 -8.37 -10.04
C CYS A 103 5.85 -7.67 -10.60
N GLY A 104 7.02 -7.88 -9.99
CA GLY A 104 8.30 -7.35 -10.48
C GLY A 104 8.70 -7.84 -11.87
N LEU A 105 8.23 -9.02 -12.31
CA LEU A 105 8.51 -9.57 -13.64
C LEU A 105 8.09 -8.65 -14.79
N ALA A 106 7.09 -7.80 -14.55
CA ALA A 106 6.65 -6.81 -15.53
C ALA A 106 7.68 -5.70 -15.80
N TYR A 107 8.54 -5.38 -14.82
CA TYR A 107 9.26 -4.12 -14.76
C TYR A 107 10.80 -4.25 -14.82
N CYS A 108 11.35 -5.46 -14.77
CA CYS A 108 12.80 -5.69 -14.81
C CYS A 108 13.18 -6.76 -15.84
N LYS A 109 14.49 -6.92 -16.10
CA LYS A 109 14.97 -8.04 -16.92
C LYS A 109 15.17 -9.30 -16.09
N THR A 110 15.57 -9.15 -14.83
CA THR A 110 15.79 -10.28 -13.92
C THR A 110 15.17 -9.96 -12.57
N LEU A 111 14.33 -10.87 -12.07
CA LEU A 111 13.77 -10.84 -10.73
C LEU A 111 14.45 -11.93 -9.90
N VAL A 112 14.92 -11.57 -8.71
CA VAL A 112 15.63 -12.50 -7.81
C VAL A 112 14.96 -12.49 -6.44
N PHE A 113 14.72 -13.67 -5.89
CA PHE A 113 14.38 -13.88 -4.49
C PHE A 113 15.56 -14.55 -3.79
N SER A 114 16.02 -13.97 -2.69
CA SER A 114 17.06 -14.53 -1.83
C SER A 114 16.56 -14.57 -0.39
N THR A 115 16.90 -15.62 0.33
CA THR A 115 16.43 -15.79 1.71
C THR A 115 17.40 -16.64 2.54
N SER A 116 17.38 -16.40 3.83
CA SER A 116 17.99 -17.28 4.84
C SER A 116 17.01 -17.45 5.99
N TYR A 117 17.03 -18.60 6.63
CA TYR A 117 16.22 -18.90 7.81
C TYR A 117 17.14 -19.10 9.02
N LYS A 118 16.75 -18.52 10.16
CA LYS A 118 17.55 -18.59 11.40
C LYS A 118 17.86 -20.04 11.79
N GLY A 119 19.12 -20.35 12.02
CA GLY A 119 19.59 -21.70 12.36
C GLY A 119 20.13 -22.51 11.18
N GLU A 120 19.91 -22.05 9.93
CA GLU A 120 20.49 -22.70 8.74
C GLU A 120 21.84 -22.07 8.35
N THR A 121 22.74 -22.87 7.78
CA THR A 121 24.08 -22.42 7.32
C THR A 121 24.10 -22.12 5.83
N LYS A 122 22.93 -22.16 5.20
CA LYS A 122 22.74 -21.89 3.77
C LYS A 122 21.56 -20.96 3.56
N GLY A 123 21.75 -20.03 2.63
CA GLY A 123 20.66 -19.29 2.02
C GLY A 123 20.21 -19.95 0.72
N SER A 124 19.01 -19.63 0.30
CA SER A 124 18.40 -20.07 -0.96
C SER A 124 18.12 -18.89 -1.88
N LYS A 125 18.30 -19.10 -3.19
CA LYS A 125 18.09 -18.07 -4.20
C LYS A 125 17.31 -18.63 -5.38
N MET A 126 16.34 -17.87 -5.88
CA MET A 126 15.55 -18.17 -7.07
C MET A 126 15.64 -16.99 -8.03
N VAL A 127 16.01 -17.28 -9.27
CA VAL A 127 16.21 -16.28 -10.31
C VAL A 127 15.18 -16.51 -11.41
N PHE A 128 14.52 -15.43 -11.83
CA PHE A 128 13.56 -15.42 -12.93
C PHE A 128 14.10 -14.56 -14.08
N ASP A 129 14.23 -15.15 -15.26
CA ASP A 129 14.53 -14.41 -16.49
C ASP A 129 13.25 -13.78 -17.06
N ALA A 130 12.94 -12.58 -16.58
CA ALA A 130 11.74 -11.84 -16.99
C ALA A 130 11.82 -11.36 -18.46
N LYS A 131 13.02 -11.16 -19.00
CA LYS A 131 13.20 -10.85 -20.42
C LYS A 131 12.76 -12.02 -21.28
N LYS A 132 13.28 -13.22 -21.00
CA LYS A 132 12.92 -14.46 -21.70
C LYS A 132 11.42 -14.78 -21.55
N MET A 133 10.83 -14.51 -20.38
CA MET A 133 9.39 -14.63 -20.18
C MET A 133 8.61 -13.77 -21.20
N ARG A 134 8.94 -12.50 -21.34
CA ARG A 134 8.25 -11.61 -22.28
C ARG A 134 8.44 -12.04 -23.74
N GLU A 135 9.63 -12.54 -24.10
CA GLU A 135 9.91 -13.11 -25.43
C GLU A 135 9.02 -14.33 -25.71
N MET A 136 8.84 -15.23 -24.75
CA MET A 136 7.97 -16.40 -24.87
C MET A 136 6.49 -16.02 -24.91
N LEU A 137 6.07 -15.02 -24.13
CA LEU A 137 4.70 -14.50 -24.13
C LEU A 137 4.32 -13.89 -25.50
N SER A 138 5.22 -13.12 -26.11
CA SER A 138 5.00 -12.48 -27.41
C SER A 138 5.19 -13.43 -28.61
N SER A 139 5.79 -14.59 -28.41
CA SER A 139 5.99 -15.61 -29.47
C SER A 139 4.65 -16.16 -29.99
N PRO A 140 4.52 -16.50 -31.28
CA PRO A 140 3.36 -17.20 -31.82
C PRO A 140 3.24 -18.65 -31.32
N VAL A 141 4.29 -19.20 -30.71
CA VAL A 141 4.30 -20.57 -30.17
C VAL A 141 3.35 -20.67 -28.97
N LYS A 142 2.61 -21.75 -28.91
CA LYS A 142 1.72 -22.06 -27.79
C LYS A 142 2.54 -22.72 -26.67
N TYR A 143 2.85 -21.92 -25.65
CA TYR A 143 3.48 -22.43 -24.41
C TYR A 143 2.41 -22.58 -23.32
N THR A 144 2.59 -23.57 -22.47
CA THR A 144 1.91 -23.67 -21.18
C THR A 144 2.61 -22.79 -20.13
N VAL A 145 1.96 -22.55 -19.00
CA VAL A 145 2.60 -21.88 -17.85
C VAL A 145 3.83 -22.67 -17.40
N ASP A 146 3.72 -23.99 -17.35
CA ASP A 146 4.82 -24.88 -16.91
C ASP A 146 6.03 -24.82 -17.88
N ASP A 147 5.79 -24.76 -19.20
CA ASP A 147 6.85 -24.58 -20.20
C ASP A 147 7.63 -23.28 -19.97
N ILE A 148 6.90 -22.20 -19.71
CA ILE A 148 7.51 -20.89 -19.46
C ILE A 148 8.28 -20.91 -18.14
N MET A 149 7.65 -21.35 -17.05
CA MET A 149 8.30 -21.39 -15.74
C MET A 149 9.55 -22.26 -15.73
N GLY A 150 9.49 -23.44 -16.34
CA GLY A 150 10.66 -24.31 -16.49
C GLY A 150 11.80 -23.71 -17.32
N ALA A 151 11.46 -22.77 -18.23
CA ALA A 151 12.45 -22.12 -19.07
C ALA A 151 13.10 -20.88 -18.45
N ILE A 152 12.42 -20.19 -17.49
CA ILE A 152 12.86 -18.91 -16.95
C ILE A 152 13.33 -18.97 -15.51
N VAL A 153 13.02 -20.04 -14.76
CA VAL A 153 13.34 -20.15 -13.33
C VAL A 153 14.60 -21.01 -13.14
N SER A 154 15.50 -20.52 -12.31
CA SER A 154 16.62 -21.30 -11.77
C SER A 154 16.75 -21.09 -10.28
N THR A 155 17.24 -22.11 -9.57
CA THR A 155 17.44 -22.07 -8.11
C THR A 155 18.84 -22.47 -7.75
N GLU A 156 19.40 -21.85 -6.74
CA GLU A 156 20.71 -22.18 -6.18
C GLU A 156 20.71 -21.99 -4.66
N THR A 157 21.65 -22.64 -3.98
CA THR A 157 21.92 -22.38 -2.57
C THR A 157 23.32 -21.77 -2.42
N PHE A 158 23.53 -20.98 -1.38
CA PHE A 158 24.82 -20.35 -1.08
C PHE A 158 25.10 -20.43 0.42
N PRO A 159 26.38 -20.37 0.85
CA PRO A 159 26.74 -20.34 2.27
C PRO A 159 26.19 -19.05 2.91
N GLU A 160 25.60 -19.17 4.12
CA GLU A 160 25.13 -18.04 4.88
C GLU A 160 25.42 -18.25 6.37
N GLU A 161 25.47 -17.12 7.13
CA GLU A 161 25.67 -17.15 8.57
C GLU A 161 24.42 -17.69 9.27
N GLN A 162 24.60 -18.58 10.25
CA GLN A 162 23.53 -19.31 10.92
C GLN A 162 22.51 -18.40 11.65
N GLU A 163 22.93 -17.21 12.09
CA GLU A 163 22.06 -16.25 12.78
C GLU A 163 21.29 -15.33 11.83
N LYS A 164 21.64 -15.32 10.52
CA LYS A 164 20.92 -14.49 9.55
C LYS A 164 19.56 -15.08 9.19
N HIS A 165 18.59 -14.20 9.15
CA HIS A 165 17.24 -14.50 8.68
C HIS A 165 16.68 -13.27 7.94
N TYR A 166 16.25 -13.47 6.71
CA TYR A 166 15.73 -12.40 5.86
C TYR A 166 14.99 -12.96 4.65
N PHE A 167 14.18 -12.12 4.03
CA PHE A 167 13.70 -12.33 2.67
C PHE A 167 13.98 -11.08 1.85
N LYS A 168 14.60 -11.27 0.69
CA LYS A 168 15.01 -10.19 -0.20
C LYS A 168 14.48 -10.40 -1.60
N VAL A 169 13.91 -9.36 -2.17
CA VAL A 169 13.51 -9.28 -3.57
C VAL A 169 14.43 -8.28 -4.27
N GLU A 170 15.02 -8.68 -5.39
CA GLU A 170 15.86 -7.81 -6.21
C GLU A 170 15.31 -7.76 -7.63
N MET A 171 15.14 -6.55 -8.15
CA MET A 171 14.78 -6.28 -9.53
C MET A 171 15.99 -5.66 -10.23
N ILE A 172 16.56 -6.38 -11.17
CA ILE A 172 17.79 -6.03 -11.87
C ILE A 172 17.46 -5.59 -13.28
N ASP A 173 18.06 -4.49 -13.70
CA ASP A 173 17.86 -3.85 -15.01
C ASP A 173 16.38 -3.50 -15.23
N ILE A 174 15.90 -2.54 -14.44
CA ILE A 174 14.54 -1.97 -14.57
C ILE A 174 14.34 -1.46 -15.99
N ASN A 175 13.20 -1.78 -16.60
CA ASN A 175 12.87 -1.40 -17.98
C ASN A 175 12.95 0.13 -18.17
N HIS A 176 13.37 0.56 -19.37
CA HIS A 176 13.64 1.96 -19.66
C HIS A 176 12.41 2.86 -19.52
N GLU A 177 11.24 2.35 -19.79
CA GLU A 177 9.95 3.05 -19.66
C GLU A 177 9.51 3.26 -18.21
N ASN A 178 10.10 2.55 -17.24
CA ASN A 178 9.70 2.58 -15.83
C ASN A 178 10.69 3.36 -14.95
N THR A 179 11.08 4.56 -15.38
CA THR A 179 12.00 5.44 -14.62
C THR A 179 11.40 5.97 -13.34
N ASP A 180 10.07 6.03 -13.24
CA ASP A 180 9.32 6.40 -12.05
C ASP A 180 9.57 5.46 -10.86
N LEU A 181 9.92 4.20 -11.12
CA LEU A 181 10.31 3.24 -10.09
C LEU A 181 11.70 3.52 -9.50
N LEU A 182 12.53 4.27 -10.20
CA LEU A 182 13.90 4.61 -9.78
C LEU A 182 13.98 5.98 -9.10
N ASP A 183 12.91 6.78 -9.14
CA ASP A 183 12.84 8.07 -8.44
C ASP A 183 12.58 7.85 -6.94
N LYS A 184 13.63 7.97 -6.14
CA LYS A 184 13.58 7.80 -4.67
C LYS A 184 12.56 8.70 -3.99
N GLN A 185 12.43 9.95 -4.45
CA GLN A 185 11.50 10.90 -3.85
C GLN A 185 10.05 10.53 -4.19
N LEU A 186 9.78 10.19 -5.45
CA LEU A 186 8.46 9.77 -5.91
C LEU A 186 8.00 8.49 -5.19
N VAL A 187 8.90 7.51 -5.03
CA VAL A 187 8.62 6.26 -4.33
C VAL A 187 8.38 6.51 -2.82
N SER A 188 9.23 7.33 -2.19
CA SER A 188 9.05 7.69 -0.78
C SER A 188 7.74 8.44 -0.53
N ASP A 189 7.36 9.35 -1.43
CA ASP A 189 6.09 10.08 -1.33
C ASP A 189 4.88 9.16 -1.53
N TYR A 190 4.96 8.21 -2.45
CA TYR A 190 3.94 7.18 -2.65
C TYR A 190 3.79 6.29 -1.41
N LEU A 191 4.88 5.71 -0.93
CA LEU A 191 4.87 4.80 0.22
C LEU A 191 4.46 5.50 1.52
N SER A 192 4.78 6.78 1.69
CA SER A 192 4.35 7.57 2.86
C SER A 192 2.83 7.62 3.05
N PHE A 193 2.04 7.32 2.01
CA PHE A 193 0.58 7.27 2.13
C PHE A 193 0.01 5.86 1.92
N VAL A 194 0.76 4.97 1.28
CA VAL A 194 0.28 3.62 0.93
C VAL A 194 0.73 2.58 1.95
N ALA A 195 1.97 2.66 2.42
CA ALA A 195 2.54 1.71 3.36
C ALA A 195 2.00 1.87 4.80
N PRO A 196 2.07 0.81 5.62
CA PRO A 196 1.62 0.82 7.00
C PRO A 196 2.71 1.40 7.93
N VAL A 197 3.05 2.67 7.71
CA VAL A 197 4.05 3.41 8.49
C VAL A 197 3.39 4.33 9.52
N PRO A 198 4.11 4.73 10.60
CA PRO A 198 3.58 5.63 11.60
C PRO A 198 3.35 7.06 11.07
N TYR A 199 2.52 7.82 11.76
CA TYR A 199 2.38 9.25 11.49
C TYR A 199 3.65 10.00 11.83
N VAL A 200 3.99 11.02 11.02
CA VAL A 200 5.11 11.92 11.33
C VAL A 200 4.86 12.64 12.67
N ASN A 201 5.92 12.75 13.49
CA ASN A 201 5.83 13.34 14.84
C ASN A 201 5.32 14.79 14.87
N SER A 202 5.51 15.53 13.78
CA SER A 202 5.04 16.93 13.65
C SER A 202 3.54 17.05 13.34
N PHE A 203 2.83 15.96 13.12
CA PHE A 203 1.37 15.97 12.94
C PHE A 203 0.70 15.97 14.33
N HIS A 204 0.21 17.11 14.76
CA HIS A 204 -0.27 17.35 16.14
C HIS A 204 -1.48 16.52 16.54
N HIS A 205 -2.23 16.03 15.55
CA HIS A 205 -3.48 15.29 15.81
C HIS A 205 -3.30 13.76 15.88
N ARG A 206 -2.07 13.26 15.73
CA ARG A 206 -1.79 11.82 15.71
C ARG A 206 -2.20 11.13 17.03
N ASP A 207 -1.93 11.76 18.17
CA ASP A 207 -2.19 11.17 19.48
C ASP A 207 -3.70 10.95 19.67
N ALA A 208 -4.54 11.93 19.26
CA ALA A 208 -6.00 11.77 19.28
C ALA A 208 -6.49 10.64 18.37
N ILE A 209 -5.80 10.39 17.24
CA ILE A 209 -6.13 9.28 16.34
C ILE A 209 -5.81 7.93 17.01
N TYR A 210 -4.64 7.81 17.65
CA TYR A 210 -4.27 6.60 18.40
C TYR A 210 -5.19 6.35 19.59
N GLU A 211 -5.55 7.41 20.34
CA GLU A 211 -6.49 7.32 21.48
C GLU A 211 -7.86 6.83 21.03
N HIS A 212 -8.39 7.36 19.91
CA HIS A 212 -9.65 6.90 19.36
C HIS A 212 -9.58 5.43 18.93
N ALA A 213 -8.53 5.02 18.21
CA ALA A 213 -8.32 3.62 17.82
C ALA A 213 -8.28 2.70 19.06
N ALA A 214 -7.54 3.11 20.10
CA ALA A 214 -7.44 2.35 21.35
C ALA A 214 -8.80 2.23 22.06
N SER A 215 -9.65 3.28 22.03
CA SER A 215 -11.01 3.25 22.60
C SER A 215 -11.94 2.23 21.91
N LEU A 216 -11.64 1.92 20.64
CA LEU A 216 -12.34 0.90 19.85
C LEU A 216 -11.68 -0.49 19.96
N HIS A 217 -10.68 -0.66 20.84
CA HIS A 217 -9.84 -1.87 20.91
C HIS A 217 -9.18 -2.22 19.57
N PHE A 218 -8.93 -1.22 18.75
CA PHE A 218 -8.26 -1.35 17.47
C PHE A 218 -6.81 -0.86 17.58
N LYS A 219 -5.87 -1.67 17.11
CA LYS A 219 -4.46 -1.28 16.99
C LYS A 219 -4.17 -0.93 15.53
N ILE A 220 -3.63 0.25 15.29
CA ILE A 220 -3.11 0.62 13.99
C ILE A 220 -1.77 -0.12 13.81
N ASP A 221 -1.70 -1.02 12.82
CA ASP A 221 -0.45 -1.73 12.50
C ASP A 221 0.56 -0.77 11.91
N GLU A 222 1.75 -0.75 12.49
CA GLU A 222 2.85 0.12 12.04
C GLU A 222 4.15 -0.66 11.98
N TYR A 223 4.97 -0.32 10.96
CA TYR A 223 6.22 -1.00 10.68
C TYR A 223 7.31 0.02 10.37
N ASN A 224 8.55 -0.34 10.72
CA ASN A 224 9.72 0.41 10.32
C ASN A 224 10.03 0.09 8.85
N VAL A 225 9.82 1.07 7.99
CA VAL A 225 10.11 0.98 6.56
C VAL A 225 11.03 2.12 6.19
N GLU A 226 12.11 1.83 5.49
CA GLU A 226 13.02 2.87 5.02
C GLU A 226 13.30 2.77 3.53
N VAL A 227 13.62 3.91 2.92
CA VAL A 227 14.09 4.01 1.53
C VAL A 227 15.47 4.63 1.53
N ASN A 228 16.47 3.87 1.09
CA ASN A 228 17.88 4.29 1.06
C ASN A 228 18.35 4.89 2.41
N GLY A 229 18.04 4.20 3.52
CA GLY A 229 18.42 4.62 4.88
C GLY A 229 17.59 5.77 5.46
N ASN A 230 16.51 6.19 4.79
CA ASN A 230 15.63 7.23 5.29
C ASN A 230 14.31 6.62 5.75
N PRO A 231 13.97 6.69 7.04
CA PRO A 231 12.74 6.13 7.57
C PRO A 231 11.51 6.84 6.99
N LEU A 232 10.47 6.05 6.71
CA LEU A 232 9.22 6.53 6.16
C LEU A 232 8.19 6.79 7.26
N PHE A 233 7.45 7.88 7.07
CA PHE A 233 6.32 8.26 7.91
C PHE A 233 5.16 8.72 7.03
N LYS A 234 3.92 8.60 7.52
CA LYS A 234 2.76 9.23 6.89
C LYS A 234 2.93 10.75 6.94
N LYS A 235 3.08 11.37 5.78
CA LYS A 235 3.37 12.82 5.63
C LYS A 235 2.13 13.70 5.79
N TYR A 236 1.33 13.47 6.84
CA TYR A 236 0.26 14.40 7.20
C TYR A 236 0.85 15.69 7.79
N GLN A 237 0.19 16.81 7.50
CA GLN A 237 0.62 18.15 7.92
C GLN A 237 -0.55 18.88 8.56
N ASN A 238 -0.25 19.78 9.53
CA ASN A 238 -1.27 20.59 10.20
C ASN A 238 -1.77 21.73 9.29
N ARG A 239 -0.93 22.25 8.40
CA ARG A 239 -1.25 23.38 7.52
C ARG A 239 -1.58 22.93 6.10
N LEU A 240 -2.50 23.66 5.48
CA LEU A 240 -2.88 23.49 4.08
C LEU A 240 -2.25 24.62 3.25
N TYR A 241 -1.62 24.23 2.14
CA TYR A 241 -0.83 25.14 1.31
C TYR A 241 -1.46 25.40 -0.05
N ASP A 242 -1.26 26.63 -0.51
CA ASP A 242 -1.54 27.03 -1.89
C ASP A 242 -0.24 27.15 -2.69
N ILE A 243 -0.33 27.07 -4.00
CA ILE A 243 0.76 27.29 -4.92
C ILE A 243 0.71 28.73 -5.37
N THR A 244 1.79 29.49 -5.18
CA THR A 244 1.84 30.94 -5.43
C THR A 244 2.64 31.33 -6.66
N ASN A 245 3.28 30.38 -7.36
CA ASN A 245 4.04 30.66 -8.58
C ASN A 245 3.87 29.57 -9.65
N ALA A 246 4.20 29.92 -10.90
CA ALA A 246 4.10 29.02 -12.05
C ALA A 246 4.99 27.77 -11.97
N THR A 247 6.04 27.79 -11.15
CA THR A 247 6.98 26.67 -10.97
C THR A 247 6.56 25.73 -9.84
N ASN A 248 5.45 26.00 -9.17
CA ASN A 248 4.92 25.21 -8.02
C ASN A 248 5.91 25.05 -6.85
N LYS A 249 6.95 25.88 -6.77
CA LYS A 249 8.00 25.78 -5.75
C LYS A 249 7.70 26.58 -4.48
N VAL A 250 6.91 27.65 -4.59
CA VAL A 250 6.55 28.50 -3.45
C VAL A 250 5.17 28.13 -2.96
N LYS A 251 5.08 27.64 -1.73
CA LYS A 251 3.83 27.27 -1.05
C LYS A 251 3.51 28.31 0.00
N LYS A 252 2.25 28.77 0.05
CA LYS A 252 1.74 29.67 1.08
C LYS A 252 0.63 28.98 1.87
N ALA A 253 0.77 28.94 3.19
CA ALA A 253 -0.31 28.43 4.05
C ALA A 253 -1.54 29.34 3.93
N TYR A 254 -2.71 28.72 3.68
CA TYR A 254 -3.98 29.46 3.56
C TYR A 254 -5.03 28.98 4.58
N ASP A 255 -4.90 27.74 5.08
CA ASP A 255 -5.80 27.14 6.05
C ASP A 255 -5.00 26.17 6.93
N GLU A 256 -5.63 25.66 7.99
CA GLU A 256 -5.02 24.65 8.87
C GLU A 256 -6.06 23.66 9.36
N ILE A 257 -5.61 22.45 9.69
CA ILE A 257 -6.42 21.45 10.38
C ILE A 257 -6.42 21.85 11.85
N SER A 258 -7.54 22.38 12.31
CA SER A 258 -7.71 22.86 13.70
C SER A 258 -8.02 21.74 14.68
N SER A 259 -8.64 20.67 14.20
CA SER A 259 -8.96 19.47 14.96
C SER A 259 -9.17 18.28 14.04
N VAL A 260 -9.28 17.09 14.61
CA VAL A 260 -9.77 15.89 13.92
C VAL A 260 -11.11 15.47 14.52
N ALA A 261 -11.97 14.94 13.69
CA ALA A 261 -13.25 14.35 14.09
C ALA A 261 -13.29 12.88 13.65
N PHE A 262 -14.10 12.11 14.35
CA PHE A 262 -14.17 10.65 14.18
C PHE A 262 -15.58 10.21 13.80
N LYS A 263 -15.68 9.08 13.12
CA LYS A 263 -16.95 8.41 12.84
C LYS A 263 -16.72 6.90 12.82
N ASP A 264 -17.52 6.19 13.62
CA ASP A 264 -17.54 4.73 13.66
C ASP A 264 -18.73 4.22 12.84
N PHE A 265 -18.49 3.16 12.07
CA PHE A 265 -19.48 2.46 11.25
C PHE A 265 -19.67 1.08 11.84
N VAL A 266 -20.88 0.78 12.26
CA VAL A 266 -21.23 -0.49 12.90
C VAL A 266 -22.31 -1.21 12.10
N ASP A 267 -22.29 -2.53 12.11
CA ASP A 267 -23.35 -3.34 11.48
C ASP A 267 -24.63 -3.33 12.30
N SER A 268 -25.66 -4.00 11.81
CA SER A 268 -26.97 -4.15 12.47
C SER A 268 -26.90 -4.85 13.84
N ASN A 269 -25.81 -5.56 14.12
CA ASN A 269 -25.54 -6.25 15.38
C ASN A 269 -24.67 -5.43 16.34
N GLY A 270 -24.27 -4.20 15.94
CA GLY A 270 -23.40 -3.34 16.72
C GLY A 270 -21.90 -3.69 16.61
N GLN A 271 -21.50 -4.56 15.67
CA GLN A 271 -20.10 -4.88 15.44
C GLN A 271 -19.44 -3.81 14.56
N LEU A 272 -18.22 -3.45 14.89
CA LEU A 272 -17.47 -2.44 14.17
C LEU A 272 -17.09 -2.93 12.76
N LEU A 273 -17.62 -2.28 11.72
CA LEU A 273 -17.27 -2.52 10.33
C LEU A 273 -15.99 -1.75 9.95
N ALA A 274 -15.98 -0.46 10.30
CA ALA A 274 -14.88 0.46 10.00
C ALA A 274 -14.97 1.67 10.93
N TRP A 275 -13.89 2.42 11.05
CA TRP A 275 -13.88 3.74 11.67
C TRP A 275 -13.09 4.71 10.83
N MET A 276 -13.29 6.00 10.99
CA MET A 276 -12.55 7.01 10.26
C MET A 276 -12.20 8.20 11.14
N TRP A 277 -11.13 8.87 10.75
CA TRP A 277 -10.87 10.24 11.18
C TRP A 277 -10.81 11.16 9.95
N TYR A 278 -11.18 12.42 10.15
CA TYR A 278 -11.04 13.45 9.14
C TYR A 278 -10.66 14.79 9.78
N GLY A 279 -9.80 15.54 9.08
CA GLY A 279 -9.38 16.87 9.50
C GLY A 279 -10.50 17.89 9.37
N VAL A 280 -10.70 18.68 10.40
CA VAL A 280 -11.60 19.84 10.43
C VAL A 280 -10.77 21.11 10.22
N SER A 281 -11.10 21.87 9.18
CA SER A 281 -10.47 23.15 8.87
C SER A 281 -11.55 24.21 8.65
N ARG A 282 -11.17 25.38 8.20
CA ARG A 282 -12.17 26.40 7.80
C ARG A 282 -12.85 26.09 6.46
N PHE A 283 -12.39 25.03 5.76
CA PHE A 283 -12.88 24.61 4.46
C PHE A 283 -12.95 25.76 3.43
N GLU A 284 -11.91 26.59 3.39
CA GLU A 284 -11.91 27.81 2.55
C GLU A 284 -12.07 27.49 1.07
N LYS A 285 -11.48 26.41 0.61
CA LYS A 285 -11.58 25.89 -0.79
C LYS A 285 -11.22 24.41 -0.84
N ALA A 286 -11.41 23.79 -1.99
CA ALA A 286 -10.86 22.47 -2.26
C ALA A 286 -9.33 22.53 -2.11
N ILE A 287 -8.77 21.54 -1.44
CA ILE A 287 -7.34 21.47 -1.10
C ILE A 287 -6.54 21.19 -2.39
N PRO A 288 -5.60 22.08 -2.78
CA PRO A 288 -4.76 21.87 -3.95
C PRO A 288 -3.87 20.63 -3.79
N LYS A 289 -4.17 19.53 -4.48
CA LYS A 289 -3.49 18.23 -4.35
C LYS A 289 -1.97 18.34 -4.59
N ALA A 290 -1.53 19.13 -5.57
CA ALA A 290 -0.11 19.29 -5.90
C ALA A 290 0.72 19.92 -4.77
N ALA A 291 0.11 20.76 -3.91
CA ALA A 291 0.76 21.33 -2.73
C ALA A 291 0.54 20.49 -1.45
N ASN A 292 -0.49 19.64 -1.42
CA ASN A 292 -0.93 18.87 -0.27
C ASN A 292 -1.20 17.42 -0.67
N PRO A 293 -0.16 16.56 -0.75
CA PRO A 293 -0.32 15.15 -1.15
C PRO A 293 -1.26 14.35 -0.23
N MET A 294 -1.47 14.82 1.01
CA MET A 294 -2.40 14.23 1.98
C MET A 294 -3.89 14.48 1.64
N CYS A 295 -4.20 15.28 0.63
CA CYS A 295 -5.58 15.60 0.21
C CYS A 295 -6.38 14.34 -0.13
N GLY A 296 -7.64 14.31 0.32
CA GLY A 296 -8.59 13.22 0.12
C GLY A 296 -8.65 12.25 1.30
N LEU A 297 -9.75 11.49 1.35
CA LEU A 297 -9.97 10.43 2.33
C LEU A 297 -9.43 9.11 1.77
N ARG A 298 -8.62 8.39 2.55
CA ARG A 298 -7.98 7.13 2.15
C ARG A 298 -8.55 5.95 2.91
N VAL A 299 -8.86 4.87 2.20
CA VAL A 299 -9.30 3.61 2.82
C VAL A 299 -8.09 2.77 3.15
N ARG A 300 -8.10 2.12 4.32
CA ARG A 300 -7.01 1.25 4.81
C ARG A 300 -7.54 -0.06 5.34
N GLN A 301 -6.77 -1.11 5.12
CA GLN A 301 -6.94 -2.39 5.80
C GLN A 301 -5.55 -2.89 6.22
N GLY A 302 -5.41 -3.30 7.50
CA GLY A 302 -4.11 -3.60 8.09
C GLY A 302 -3.13 -2.43 7.93
N ASN A 303 -3.65 -1.20 8.00
CA ASN A 303 -2.96 0.07 7.76
C ASN A 303 -2.32 0.23 6.36
N ILE A 304 -2.62 -0.65 5.40
CA ILE A 304 -2.22 -0.54 3.99
C ILE A 304 -3.38 0.08 3.21
N GLN A 305 -3.07 1.03 2.32
CA GLN A 305 -4.08 1.73 1.53
C GLN A 305 -4.76 0.78 0.53
N ILE A 306 -6.09 0.89 0.44
CA ILE A 306 -6.95 0.30 -0.58
C ILE A 306 -7.30 1.38 -1.60
N GLY A 307 -7.05 1.09 -2.88
CA GLY A 307 -7.24 2.06 -3.96
C GLY A 307 -6.31 3.28 -3.82
N ASP A 308 -6.86 4.44 -4.08
CA ASP A 308 -6.14 5.72 -3.98
C ASP A 308 -6.91 6.75 -3.13
N ASN A 309 -6.45 8.00 -3.13
CA ASN A 309 -7.10 9.08 -2.39
C ASN A 309 -8.39 9.60 -3.03
N THR A 310 -8.86 8.99 -4.11
CA THR A 310 -10.14 9.30 -4.78
C THR A 310 -11.15 8.17 -4.69
N THR A 311 -10.74 7.01 -4.18
CA THR A 311 -11.56 5.77 -4.11
C THR A 311 -12.95 6.01 -3.50
N VAL A 312 -13.05 6.87 -2.49
CA VAL A 312 -14.32 7.19 -1.82
C VAL A 312 -15.01 8.45 -2.37
N ALA A 313 -14.43 9.12 -3.38
CA ALA A 313 -15.00 10.33 -3.95
C ALA A 313 -16.42 10.10 -4.51
N LYS A 314 -16.66 8.93 -5.08
CA LYS A 314 -17.97 8.49 -5.59
C LYS A 314 -19.11 8.48 -4.56
N PHE A 315 -18.80 8.49 -3.27
CA PHE A 315 -19.78 8.52 -2.19
C PHE A 315 -20.18 9.93 -1.78
N PHE A 316 -19.48 10.95 -2.23
CA PHE A 316 -19.90 12.34 -2.06
C PHE A 316 -21.04 12.69 -3.02
N LYS A 317 -21.84 13.71 -2.67
CA LYS A 317 -22.87 14.25 -3.56
C LYS A 317 -22.28 14.78 -4.87
N GLU A 318 -21.11 15.38 -4.79
CA GLU A 318 -20.23 15.75 -5.89
C GLU A 318 -18.83 15.23 -5.55
N GLU A 319 -18.20 14.48 -6.43
CA GLU A 319 -16.90 13.82 -6.17
C GLU A 319 -15.80 14.79 -5.69
N ARG A 320 -15.87 16.05 -6.16
CA ARG A 320 -14.98 17.14 -5.69
C ARG A 320 -15.06 17.37 -4.17
N GLY A 321 -16.14 16.95 -3.51
CA GLY A 321 -16.30 17.05 -2.06
C GLY A 321 -15.16 16.36 -1.30
N ASN A 322 -14.64 15.26 -1.83
CA ASN A 322 -13.50 14.56 -1.27
C ASN A 322 -12.23 15.45 -1.16
N SER A 323 -12.07 16.40 -2.07
CA SER A 323 -10.91 17.31 -2.06
C SER A 323 -10.95 18.39 -0.96
N TYR A 324 -12.02 18.48 -0.17
CA TYR A 324 -12.07 19.37 0.99
C TYR A 324 -11.52 18.73 2.26
N PHE A 325 -11.25 17.43 2.23
CA PHE A 325 -10.87 16.67 3.42
C PHE A 325 -9.49 16.06 3.30
N VAL A 326 -8.91 15.81 4.44
CA VAL A 326 -7.80 14.87 4.68
C VAL A 326 -8.27 13.88 5.73
N GLY A 327 -7.87 12.63 5.64
CA GLY A 327 -8.24 11.63 6.63
C GLY A 327 -8.06 10.20 6.15
N GLU A 328 -8.37 9.27 7.04
CA GLU A 328 -8.26 7.85 6.78
C GLU A 328 -9.48 7.10 7.31
N ILE A 329 -9.85 6.05 6.60
CA ILE A 329 -10.96 5.14 6.91
C ILE A 329 -10.34 3.75 7.10
N PHE A 330 -10.39 3.22 8.30
CA PHE A 330 -9.83 1.91 8.64
C PHE A 330 -10.93 0.85 8.59
N ALA A 331 -10.80 -0.08 7.64
CA ALA A 331 -11.64 -1.26 7.57
C ALA A 331 -11.23 -2.24 8.67
N VAL A 332 -12.17 -2.64 9.52
CA VAL A 332 -11.97 -3.50 10.69
C VAL A 332 -12.60 -4.88 10.48
N SER A 333 -13.81 -4.92 9.92
CA SER A 333 -14.51 -6.18 9.69
C SER A 333 -13.76 -7.11 8.75
N LYS A 334 -13.66 -8.38 9.12
CA LYS A 334 -13.10 -9.44 8.27
C LYS A 334 -13.88 -9.65 6.96
N GLY A 335 -15.13 -9.21 6.89
CA GLY A 335 -15.96 -9.23 5.69
C GLY A 335 -15.60 -8.14 4.68
N LEU A 336 -14.83 -7.11 5.06
CA LEU A 336 -14.28 -6.11 4.15
C LEU A 336 -13.00 -6.64 3.50
N ILE A 337 -13.15 -7.55 2.54
CA ILE A 337 -12.06 -8.27 1.88
C ILE A 337 -11.62 -7.51 0.63
N PRO A 338 -10.35 -7.07 0.50
CA PRO A 338 -9.86 -6.42 -0.69
C PRO A 338 -9.94 -7.35 -1.92
N ASN A 339 -10.22 -6.77 -3.09
CA ASN A 339 -10.11 -7.49 -4.34
C ASN A 339 -8.64 -7.77 -4.72
N SER A 340 -8.39 -8.46 -5.85
CA SER A 340 -7.03 -8.86 -6.26
C SER A 340 -6.10 -7.69 -6.56
N GLN A 341 -6.63 -6.59 -7.05
CA GLN A 341 -5.87 -5.36 -7.35
C GLN A 341 -5.70 -4.44 -6.13
N ARG A 342 -6.43 -4.73 -5.03
CA ARG A 342 -6.52 -3.88 -3.84
C ARG A 342 -6.93 -2.43 -4.15
N ASP A 343 -7.73 -2.24 -5.17
CA ASP A 343 -8.30 -0.94 -5.52
C ASP A 343 -9.71 -0.76 -4.92
N ASN A 344 -10.34 -1.86 -4.48
CA ASN A 344 -11.64 -1.87 -3.83
C ASN A 344 -11.80 -3.14 -2.95
N PHE A 345 -12.97 -3.31 -2.31
CA PHE A 345 -13.37 -4.53 -1.62
C PHE A 345 -14.18 -5.44 -2.56
N ASN A 346 -14.13 -6.76 -2.31
CA ASN A 346 -15.03 -7.73 -2.91
C ASN A 346 -16.49 -7.45 -2.53
N GLU A 347 -17.44 -7.95 -3.32
CA GLU A 347 -18.86 -7.84 -2.99
C GLU A 347 -19.21 -8.78 -1.83
N THR A 348 -19.49 -8.19 -0.66
CA THR A 348 -19.93 -8.85 0.55
C THR A 348 -21.08 -8.06 1.18
N VAL A 349 -21.82 -8.67 2.09
CA VAL A 349 -22.90 -7.98 2.81
C VAL A 349 -22.33 -6.81 3.62
N GLU A 350 -21.20 -7.03 4.29
CA GLU A 350 -20.52 -6.04 5.11
C GLU A 350 -20.04 -4.85 4.28
N ARG A 351 -19.56 -5.08 3.05
CA ARG A 351 -19.22 -4.00 2.13
C ARG A 351 -20.43 -3.15 1.78
N VAL A 352 -21.54 -3.78 1.39
CA VAL A 352 -22.77 -3.04 1.00
C VAL A 352 -23.27 -2.20 2.16
N GLU A 353 -23.29 -2.76 3.37
CA GLU A 353 -23.70 -2.05 4.58
C GLU A 353 -22.75 -0.89 4.90
N PHE A 354 -21.45 -1.13 4.88
CA PHE A 354 -20.42 -0.11 5.09
C PHE A 354 -20.54 1.03 4.07
N GLU A 355 -20.58 0.73 2.76
CA GLU A 355 -20.69 1.75 1.70
C GLU A 355 -22.01 2.56 1.81
N THR A 356 -23.08 1.93 2.25
CA THR A 356 -24.37 2.60 2.49
C THR A 356 -24.26 3.62 3.63
N GLN A 357 -23.67 3.22 4.76
CA GLN A 357 -23.44 4.10 5.90
C GLN A 357 -22.46 5.24 5.57
N LEU A 358 -21.38 4.91 4.83
CA LEU A 358 -20.38 5.86 4.37
C LEU A 358 -21.03 6.95 3.50
N LYS A 359 -21.82 6.53 2.50
CA LYS A 359 -22.55 7.43 1.61
C LYS A 359 -23.50 8.34 2.41
N LYS A 360 -24.26 7.77 3.36
CA LYS A 360 -25.16 8.55 4.22
C LYS A 360 -24.39 9.60 5.03
N PHE A 361 -23.29 9.22 5.66
CA PHE A 361 -22.47 10.13 6.45
C PHE A 361 -21.85 11.24 5.59
N PHE A 362 -21.36 10.92 4.40
CA PHE A 362 -20.81 11.92 3.48
C PHE A 362 -21.86 12.93 3.01
N TYR A 363 -23.09 12.49 2.77
CA TYR A 363 -24.22 13.38 2.40
C TYR A 363 -24.70 14.23 3.56
N ASP A 364 -24.92 13.59 4.71
CA ASP A 364 -25.59 14.25 5.84
C ASP A 364 -24.66 15.13 6.65
N THR A 365 -23.36 14.79 6.70
CA THR A 365 -22.38 15.46 7.56
C THR A 365 -21.31 16.16 6.75
N LEU A 366 -20.46 15.42 6.01
CA LEU A 366 -19.29 16.01 5.35
C LEU A 366 -19.68 17.06 4.30
N HIS A 367 -20.71 16.78 3.49
CA HIS A 367 -21.19 17.74 2.50
C HIS A 367 -21.63 19.05 3.16
N LYS A 368 -22.33 18.98 4.30
CA LYS A 368 -22.81 20.18 5.00
C LYS A 368 -21.64 21.01 5.55
N LEU A 369 -20.55 20.39 6.03
CA LEU A 369 -19.43 21.13 6.60
C LEU A 369 -18.83 22.12 5.59
N TYR A 370 -18.40 21.66 4.43
CA TYR A 370 -17.78 22.57 3.44
C TYR A 370 -18.79 23.46 2.71
N TYR A 371 -20.04 23.00 2.58
CA TYR A 371 -21.10 23.81 1.98
C TYR A 371 -21.50 25.00 2.87
N MET A 372 -21.72 24.77 4.17
CA MET A 372 -22.02 25.83 5.13
C MET A 372 -20.86 26.81 5.26
N ALA A 373 -19.63 26.33 5.32
CA ALA A 373 -18.45 27.19 5.33
C ALA A 373 -18.39 28.09 4.08
N SER A 374 -18.74 27.56 2.91
CA SER A 374 -18.83 28.35 1.67
C SER A 374 -19.96 29.40 1.72
N ALA A 375 -21.14 29.02 2.22
CA ALA A 375 -22.30 29.95 2.35
C ALA A 375 -21.98 31.12 3.29
N THR A 376 -21.36 30.84 4.44
CA THR A 376 -20.97 31.87 5.42
C THR A 376 -19.96 32.86 4.81
N ARG A 377 -18.96 32.38 4.07
CA ARG A 377 -17.99 33.24 3.37
C ARG A 377 -18.65 34.14 2.31
N ASN A 378 -19.57 33.56 1.54
CA ASN A 378 -20.29 34.32 0.49
C ASN A 378 -21.18 35.39 1.09
N TYR A 379 -21.85 35.11 2.21
CA TYR A 379 -22.64 36.10 2.95
C TYR A 379 -21.76 37.26 3.47
N GLY A 380 -20.63 36.94 4.09
CA GLY A 380 -19.68 37.94 4.58
C GLY A 380 -19.07 38.83 3.48
N LYS A 381 -18.88 38.29 2.24
CA LYS A 381 -18.44 39.09 1.09
C LYS A 381 -19.49 40.01 0.54
N ARG A 382 -20.79 39.61 0.57
CA ARG A 382 -21.90 40.43 0.10
C ARG A 382 -22.16 41.64 1.02
N ASN A 383 -21.93 41.46 2.32
CA ASN A 383 -22.15 42.55 3.30
C ASN A 383 -20.93 43.50 3.43
N LYS A 384 -19.81 43.23 2.73
CA LYS A 384 -18.65 44.12 2.68
C LYS A 384 -18.56 44.94 1.38
N LYS A 385 -19.49 44.73 0.46
CA LYS A 385 -19.73 45.57 -0.71
C LYS A 385 -20.91 46.51 -0.47
#